data_4206461588bfb6c3269000c934ec1491
#
_entry.id   4206461588bfb6c3269000c934ec1491
#
_cell.length_a   1.000
_cell.length_b   1.000
_cell.length_c   1.000
_cell.angle_alpha   90.00
_cell.angle_beta   90.00
_cell.angle_gamma   90.00
#
_symmetry.space_group_name_H-M   'P 1'
#
loop_
_entity.id
_entity.type
_entity.pdbx_description
1 polymer ?
#
loop_
_entity_poly.entity_id
_entity_poly.type
_entity_poly.pdbx_seq_one_letter_code
_entity_poly.pdbx_strand_id
1 'polypeptide(L)'
;SRDDGRTWSEPRNLTRQIKQPHWNFTLQGPGRGITMRDGTLVFPIQYIDSTRVPNAGVMYSLDHGATWHTHGHARTNTTESQVAEAAPGVLMLNMRDNRRTGRAVCTTRDMGRTWVEHPSSGALREPVCMASLLHVPASENVLGRDLLLFSNPDTTKGRNHLTIKASLDGGDTWSAEHALLLDEEENWGYSCLSMIDSETVGILYEASTAQLLFQAVKLRDIVRGGTA
;
A
#
# COMPACT_ATOMS: atom_id res chain seq x y z
N SER A 1 -12.06 -18.13 3.84
CA SER A 1 -12.99 -18.66 2.84
C SER A 1 -12.26 -19.51 1.81
N ARG A 2 -12.90 -20.55 1.29
CA ARG A 2 -12.43 -21.40 0.20
C ARG A 2 -13.42 -21.46 -0.96
N ASP A 3 -14.44 -20.59 -0.91
CA ASP A 3 -15.58 -20.56 -1.82
C ASP A 3 -15.99 -19.13 -2.15
N ASP A 4 -15.01 -18.25 -2.39
CA ASP A 4 -15.18 -16.85 -2.78
C ASP A 4 -16.04 -16.03 -1.80
N GLY A 5 -15.83 -16.26 -0.49
CA GLY A 5 -16.48 -15.49 0.56
C GLY A 5 -17.89 -15.93 0.92
N ARG A 6 -18.38 -17.04 0.37
CA ARG A 6 -19.74 -17.56 0.69
C ARG A 6 -19.78 -18.16 2.10
N THR A 7 -18.70 -18.84 2.51
CA THR A 7 -18.52 -19.32 3.86
C THR A 7 -17.15 -18.92 4.42
N TRP A 8 -17.05 -18.81 5.72
CA TRP A 8 -15.84 -18.43 6.43
C TRP A 8 -15.55 -19.42 7.54
N SER A 9 -14.27 -19.72 7.75
CA SER A 9 -13.82 -20.46 8.94
C SER A 9 -14.01 -19.61 10.20
N GLU A 10 -13.94 -20.26 11.36
CA GLU A 10 -13.84 -19.55 12.62
C GLU A 10 -12.64 -18.58 12.61
N PRO A 11 -12.78 -17.38 13.23
CA PRO A 11 -11.71 -16.42 13.29
C PRO A 11 -10.55 -16.93 14.14
N ARG A 12 -9.33 -16.69 13.66
CA ARG A 12 -8.11 -17.08 14.37
C ARG A 12 -7.49 -15.85 15.04
N ASN A 13 -7.32 -15.92 16.36
CA ASN A 13 -6.65 -14.86 17.11
C ASN A 13 -5.13 -14.98 16.98
N LEU A 14 -4.51 -13.99 16.33
CA LEU A 14 -3.07 -13.91 16.10
C LEU A 14 -2.32 -13.05 17.12
N THR A 15 -3.00 -12.41 18.05
CA THR A 15 -2.43 -11.40 18.95
C THR A 15 -1.14 -11.87 19.64
N ARG A 16 -1.12 -13.12 20.12
CA ARG A 16 0.07 -13.66 20.82
C ARG A 16 1.28 -13.88 19.91
N GLN A 17 1.08 -13.95 18.59
CA GLN A 17 2.16 -14.14 17.63
C GLN A 17 2.70 -12.81 17.12
N ILE A 18 1.83 -11.82 16.95
CA ILE A 18 2.18 -10.58 16.24
C ILE A 18 2.37 -9.38 17.16
N LYS A 19 1.74 -9.33 18.33
CA LYS A 19 1.86 -8.19 19.26
C LYS A 19 3.02 -8.40 20.21
N GLN A 20 4.00 -7.51 20.18
CA GLN A 20 5.09 -7.53 21.17
C GLN A 20 4.58 -7.13 22.56
N PRO A 21 5.17 -7.67 23.64
CA PRO A 21 4.72 -7.40 25.01
C PRO A 21 4.70 -5.91 25.39
N HIS A 22 5.62 -5.14 24.84
CA HIS A 22 5.75 -3.70 25.12
C HIS A 22 4.89 -2.80 24.23
N TRP A 23 4.13 -3.36 23.27
CA TRP A 23 3.20 -2.62 22.45
C TRP A 23 1.85 -2.48 23.17
N ASN A 24 1.37 -1.26 23.30
CA ASN A 24 0.05 -0.98 23.85
C ASN A 24 -1.06 -1.29 22.83
N PHE A 25 -0.77 -1.06 21.55
CA PHE A 25 -1.69 -1.21 20.45
C PHE A 25 -0.97 -1.80 19.22
N THR A 26 -1.67 -2.61 18.41
CA THR A 26 -1.25 -3.03 17.08
C THR A 26 -2.46 -3.20 16.18
N LEU A 27 -2.33 -2.81 14.91
CA LEU A 27 -3.36 -2.88 13.89
C LEU A 27 -2.74 -3.22 12.53
N GLN A 28 -3.39 -4.10 11.78
CA GLN A 28 -3.14 -4.32 10.35
C GLN A 28 -4.06 -3.44 9.54
N GLY A 29 -3.49 -2.73 8.57
CA GLY A 29 -4.27 -1.87 7.69
C GLY A 29 -4.51 -0.45 8.23
N PRO A 30 -5.45 0.28 7.63
CA PRO A 30 -6.27 -0.16 6.48
C PRO A 30 -5.41 -0.53 5.28
N GLY A 31 -5.98 -1.30 4.34
CA GLY A 31 -5.30 -1.76 3.16
C GLY A 31 -5.24 -3.28 3.08
N ARG A 32 -4.32 -3.79 2.31
CA ARG A 32 -4.22 -5.22 2.03
C ARG A 32 -2.83 -5.77 2.32
N GLY A 33 -2.77 -7.10 2.53
CA GLY A 33 -1.53 -7.86 2.45
C GLY A 33 -1.20 -8.25 1.01
N ILE A 34 -0.01 -8.78 0.84
CA ILE A 34 0.49 -9.34 -0.42
C ILE A 34 0.98 -10.77 -0.22
N THR A 35 1.04 -11.52 -1.31
CA THR A 35 1.84 -12.73 -1.41
C THR A 35 3.06 -12.39 -2.25
N MET A 36 4.25 -12.57 -1.69
CA MET A 36 5.51 -12.40 -2.40
C MET A 36 5.73 -13.51 -3.43
N ARG A 37 6.67 -13.33 -4.34
CA ARG A 37 7.01 -14.31 -5.40
C ARG A 37 7.45 -15.67 -4.85
N ASP A 38 8.01 -15.71 -3.64
CA ASP A 38 8.42 -16.93 -2.95
C ASP A 38 7.30 -17.59 -2.12
N GLY A 39 6.08 -17.02 -2.13
CA GLY A 39 4.92 -17.49 -1.38
C GLY A 39 4.79 -16.92 0.03
N THR A 40 5.72 -16.07 0.48
CA THR A 40 5.64 -15.39 1.78
C THR A 40 4.44 -14.45 1.81
N LEU A 41 3.60 -14.58 2.84
CA LEU A 41 2.49 -13.66 3.08
C LEU A 41 2.99 -12.48 3.91
N VAL A 42 2.67 -11.25 3.48
CA VAL A 42 3.09 -10.03 4.19
C VAL A 42 1.92 -9.07 4.33
N PHE A 43 1.75 -8.51 5.54
CA PHE A 43 0.81 -7.41 5.80
C PHE A 43 1.55 -6.23 6.41
N PRO A 44 1.19 -4.99 6.07
CA PRO A 44 1.64 -3.83 6.80
C PRO A 44 0.99 -3.81 8.18
N ILE A 45 1.71 -3.36 9.18
CA ILE A 45 1.18 -3.13 10.53
C ILE A 45 1.53 -1.73 11.01
N GLN A 46 0.75 -1.24 11.95
CA GLN A 46 1.10 -0.11 12.79
C GLN A 46 0.97 -0.50 14.25
N TYR A 47 1.80 0.08 15.11
CA TYR A 47 1.75 -0.16 16.53
C TYR A 47 2.10 1.11 17.33
N ILE A 48 1.70 1.12 18.59
CA ILE A 48 2.02 2.16 19.57
C ILE A 48 2.58 1.47 20.80
N ASP A 49 3.72 1.92 21.26
CA ASP A 49 4.37 1.48 22.49
C ASP A 49 4.21 2.50 23.64
N SER A 50 5.03 2.38 24.67
CA SER A 50 5.02 3.28 25.83
C SER A 50 5.37 4.73 25.49
N THR A 51 6.04 4.98 24.38
CA THR A 51 6.36 6.35 23.91
C THR A 51 5.14 7.09 23.38
N ARG A 52 4.04 6.37 23.09
CA ARG A 52 2.82 6.85 22.43
C ARG A 52 3.03 7.41 21.03
N VAL A 53 4.21 7.24 20.45
CA VAL A 53 4.51 7.57 19.06
C VAL A 53 4.13 6.38 18.20
N PRO A 54 3.28 6.54 17.16
CA PRO A 54 2.96 5.45 16.27
C PRO A 54 4.16 5.06 15.38
N ASN A 55 4.24 3.79 15.05
CA ASN A 55 5.29 3.21 14.23
C ASN A 55 4.67 2.25 13.22
N ALA A 56 5.20 2.22 12.01
CA ALA A 56 4.85 1.24 11.00
C ALA A 56 5.90 0.12 10.87
N GLY A 57 5.46 -1.03 10.40
CA GLY A 57 6.28 -2.20 10.16
C GLY A 57 5.53 -3.24 9.35
N VAL A 58 5.96 -4.49 9.42
CA VAL A 58 5.31 -5.61 8.74
C VAL A 58 5.09 -6.80 9.66
N MET A 59 4.03 -7.55 9.37
CA MET A 59 3.88 -8.93 9.82
C MET A 59 3.94 -9.87 8.62
N TYR A 60 4.49 -11.05 8.81
CA TYR A 60 4.67 -12.01 7.71
C TYR A 60 4.53 -13.45 8.16
N SER A 61 4.25 -14.32 7.20
CA SER A 61 4.18 -15.78 7.37
C SER A 61 4.94 -16.46 6.26
N LEU A 62 5.77 -17.43 6.62
CA LEU A 62 6.57 -18.29 5.71
C LEU A 62 5.93 -19.64 5.46
N ASP A 63 4.79 -19.94 6.09
CA ASP A 63 4.11 -21.23 6.13
C ASP A 63 2.61 -21.11 5.80
N HIS A 64 2.29 -20.28 4.81
CA HIS A 64 0.92 -20.07 4.33
C HIS A 64 -0.08 -19.65 5.42
N GLY A 65 0.36 -18.86 6.41
CA GLY A 65 -0.47 -18.34 7.47
C GLY A 65 -0.60 -19.27 8.69
N ALA A 66 0.17 -20.36 8.76
CA ALA A 66 0.18 -21.23 9.92
C ALA A 66 0.81 -20.54 11.13
N THR A 67 1.95 -19.89 10.95
CA THR A 67 2.57 -19.03 11.97
C THR A 67 2.86 -17.64 11.43
N TRP A 68 2.90 -16.64 12.34
CA TRP A 68 3.10 -15.25 12.01
C TRP A 68 4.20 -14.63 12.85
N HIS A 69 4.97 -13.77 12.21
CA HIS A 69 6.08 -13.03 12.79
C HIS A 69 5.89 -11.55 12.54
N THR A 70 6.47 -10.70 13.37
CA THR A 70 6.47 -9.25 13.18
C THR A 70 7.86 -8.69 13.34
N HIS A 71 8.21 -7.79 12.44
CA HIS A 71 9.28 -6.84 12.66
C HIS A 71 8.70 -5.45 12.46
N GLY A 72 8.73 -4.66 13.51
CA GLY A 72 8.28 -3.29 13.50
C GLY A 72 9.42 -2.32 13.28
N HIS A 73 9.05 -1.04 13.17
CA HIS A 73 9.95 0.09 13.18
C HIS A 73 10.64 0.37 11.84
N ALA A 74 9.83 0.47 10.79
CA ALA A 74 10.32 1.01 9.53
C ALA A 74 10.61 2.52 9.66
N ARG A 75 9.71 3.25 10.30
CA ARG A 75 9.86 4.68 10.62
C ARG A 75 8.91 5.07 11.75
N THR A 76 9.40 5.92 12.67
CA THR A 76 8.58 6.50 13.75
C THR A 76 7.62 7.55 13.21
N ASN A 77 6.56 7.83 13.96
CA ASN A 77 5.55 8.83 13.66
C ASN A 77 4.86 8.61 12.30
N THR A 78 4.71 7.33 11.95
CA THR A 78 3.98 6.85 10.78
C THR A 78 2.87 5.91 11.20
N THR A 79 1.83 5.80 10.39
CA THR A 79 0.63 5.03 10.71
C THR A 79 0.26 4.09 9.55
N GLU A 80 -0.88 4.31 8.93
CA GLU A 80 -1.45 3.51 7.86
C GLU A 80 -0.48 3.34 6.70
N SER A 81 -0.13 2.10 6.39
CA SER A 81 0.92 1.77 5.44
C SER A 81 0.42 0.80 4.37
N GLN A 82 1.09 0.82 3.24
CA GLN A 82 0.90 -0.14 2.16
C GLN A 82 2.23 -0.82 1.85
N VAL A 83 2.16 -2.12 1.57
CA VAL A 83 3.35 -2.92 1.24
C VAL A 83 3.25 -3.42 -0.20
N ALA A 84 4.38 -3.43 -0.90
CA ALA A 84 4.54 -4.07 -2.21
C ALA A 84 5.90 -4.77 -2.29
N GLU A 85 6.00 -5.84 -3.07
CA GLU A 85 7.27 -6.39 -3.49
C GLU A 85 7.75 -5.62 -4.73
N ALA A 86 8.54 -4.55 -4.52
CA ALA A 86 8.98 -3.64 -5.58
C ALA A 86 10.02 -4.27 -6.52
N ALA A 87 10.78 -5.24 -6.03
CA ALA A 87 11.68 -6.08 -6.79
C ALA A 87 11.78 -7.46 -6.10
N PRO A 88 12.29 -8.52 -6.75
CA PRO A 88 12.40 -9.84 -6.13
C PRO A 88 13.05 -9.80 -4.75
N GLY A 89 12.34 -10.18 -3.70
CA GLY A 89 12.79 -10.18 -2.31
C GLY A 89 12.98 -8.80 -1.69
N VAL A 90 12.50 -7.72 -2.33
CA VAL A 90 12.56 -6.35 -1.81
C VAL A 90 11.17 -5.88 -1.47
N LEU A 91 10.86 -5.74 -0.20
CA LEU A 91 9.62 -5.12 0.26
C LEU A 91 9.80 -3.60 0.32
N MET A 92 8.86 -2.88 -0.26
CA MET A 92 8.66 -1.45 -0.10
C MET A 92 7.48 -1.21 0.83
N LEU A 93 7.68 -0.41 1.86
CA LEU A 93 6.61 0.05 2.76
C LEU A 93 6.41 1.55 2.54
N ASN A 94 5.23 1.90 2.04
CA ASN A 94 4.80 3.28 1.81
C ASN A 94 3.85 3.69 2.92
N MET A 95 4.23 4.69 3.72
CA MET A 95 3.64 5.00 5.01
C MET A 95 3.03 6.41 5.04
N ARG A 96 1.86 6.53 5.66
CA ARG A 96 1.28 7.80 6.06
C ARG A 96 2.17 8.45 7.11
N ASP A 97 2.75 9.62 6.81
CA ASP A 97 3.67 10.33 7.70
C ASP A 97 2.99 11.52 8.39
N ASN A 98 2.91 11.46 9.71
CA ASN A 98 2.30 12.51 10.51
C ASN A 98 3.12 13.83 10.52
N ARG A 99 4.35 13.81 9.99
CA ARG A 99 5.20 15.01 9.83
C ARG A 99 4.74 15.93 8.71
N ARG A 100 3.84 15.47 7.81
CA ARG A 100 3.33 16.23 6.67
C ARG A 100 4.41 16.59 5.64
N THR A 101 5.39 15.75 5.47
CA THR A 101 6.50 15.92 4.51
C THR A 101 6.33 15.11 3.24
N GLY A 102 5.13 14.59 2.98
CA GLY A 102 4.83 13.61 1.95
C GLY A 102 4.87 12.19 2.51
N ARG A 103 4.63 11.20 1.66
CA ARG A 103 4.68 9.78 2.04
C ARG A 103 6.08 9.38 2.48
N ALA A 104 6.20 8.75 3.61
CA ALA A 104 7.46 8.11 4.00
C ALA A 104 7.57 6.76 3.30
N VAL A 105 8.72 6.46 2.72
CA VAL A 105 8.97 5.21 2.02
C VAL A 105 10.26 4.57 2.52
N CYS A 106 10.18 3.31 2.95
CA CYS A 106 11.33 2.50 3.34
C CYS A 106 11.30 1.16 2.64
N THR A 107 12.49 0.56 2.44
CA THR A 107 12.63 -0.79 1.89
C THR A 107 13.35 -1.72 2.84
N THR A 108 13.07 -3.01 2.71
CA THR A 108 13.73 -4.08 3.46
C THR A 108 13.96 -5.30 2.57
N ARG A 109 15.02 -6.08 2.88
CA ARG A 109 15.33 -7.37 2.25
C ARG A 109 15.34 -8.54 3.24
N ASP A 110 15.01 -8.28 4.49
CA ASP A 110 15.08 -9.23 5.61
C ASP A 110 13.81 -9.25 6.46
N MET A 111 12.66 -9.06 5.79
CA MET A 111 11.32 -9.05 6.40
C MET A 111 11.19 -8.00 7.51
N GLY A 112 11.86 -6.86 7.36
CA GLY A 112 11.71 -5.72 8.27
C GLY A 112 12.61 -5.77 9.51
N ARG A 113 13.62 -6.64 9.54
CA ARG A 113 14.67 -6.60 10.59
C ARG A 113 15.52 -5.33 10.45
N THR A 114 15.83 -4.97 9.21
CA THR A 114 16.50 -3.72 8.88
C THR A 114 15.72 -2.98 7.80
N TRP A 115 15.74 -1.65 7.88
CA TRP A 115 15.05 -0.78 6.93
C TRP A 115 15.99 0.29 6.40
N VAL A 116 15.84 0.60 5.12
CA VAL A 116 16.56 1.68 4.45
C VAL A 116 15.52 2.68 3.92
N GLU A 117 15.70 3.96 4.20
CA GLU A 117 14.86 5.00 3.61
C GLU A 117 15.06 5.03 2.11
N HIS A 118 13.95 4.99 1.37
CA HIS A 118 13.97 4.96 -0.09
C HIS A 118 14.14 6.37 -0.66
N PRO A 119 14.86 6.56 -1.78
CA PRO A 119 15.06 7.89 -2.39
C PRO A 119 13.76 8.65 -2.70
N SER A 120 12.67 7.94 -2.99
CA SER A 120 11.36 8.55 -3.23
C SER A 120 10.60 8.96 -1.95
N SER A 121 11.19 8.78 -0.76
CA SER A 121 10.57 9.23 0.48
C SER A 121 10.36 10.75 0.44
N GLY A 122 9.13 11.20 0.66
CA GLY A 122 8.72 12.60 0.51
C GLY A 122 8.28 13.02 -0.90
N ALA A 123 8.53 12.21 -1.95
CA ALA A 123 8.18 12.58 -3.33
C ALA A 123 6.67 12.57 -3.60
N LEU A 124 5.92 11.69 -2.94
CA LEU A 124 4.47 11.60 -3.07
C LEU A 124 3.79 12.53 -2.07
N ARG A 125 3.09 13.54 -2.60
CA ARG A 125 2.31 14.47 -1.76
C ARG A 125 1.19 13.74 -1.04
N GLU A 126 0.90 14.13 0.19
CA GLU A 126 -0.24 13.62 0.96
C GLU A 126 -0.72 14.63 2.00
N PRO A 127 -2.03 14.64 2.31
CA PRO A 127 -2.59 15.47 3.38
C PRO A 127 -2.67 14.74 4.72
N VAL A 128 -1.78 13.81 5.01
CA VAL A 128 -1.86 12.85 6.12
C VAL A 128 -3.12 11.98 5.96
N CYS A 129 -3.11 11.15 4.92
CA CYS A 129 -4.22 10.25 4.59
C CYS A 129 -3.69 8.85 4.25
N MET A 130 -4.56 7.86 4.34
CA MET A 130 -4.33 6.52 3.81
C MET A 130 -4.11 6.59 2.30
N ALA A 131 -3.43 5.60 1.76
CA ALA A 131 -3.19 5.42 0.33
C ALA A 131 -3.34 3.95 -0.05
N SER A 132 -3.33 3.65 -1.35
CA SER A 132 -3.21 2.29 -1.86
C SER A 132 -1.96 2.15 -2.71
N LEU A 133 -1.24 1.04 -2.59
CA LEU A 133 -0.07 0.68 -3.39
C LEU A 133 -0.28 -0.73 -3.96
N LEU A 134 -0.09 -0.87 -5.27
CA LEU A 134 -0.28 -2.12 -5.99
C LEU A 134 0.89 -2.36 -6.94
N HIS A 135 1.61 -3.47 -6.77
CA HIS A 135 2.55 -3.98 -7.77
C HIS A 135 1.78 -4.77 -8.83
N VAL A 136 2.05 -4.49 -10.09
CA VAL A 136 1.50 -5.19 -11.26
C VAL A 136 2.65 -5.73 -12.08
N PRO A 137 2.91 -7.06 -12.03
CA PRO A 137 4.01 -7.68 -12.75
C PRO A 137 3.89 -7.52 -14.27
N ALA A 138 5.03 -7.45 -14.97
CA ALA A 138 5.08 -7.38 -16.44
C ALA A 138 4.32 -8.53 -17.12
N SER A 139 4.37 -9.72 -16.54
CA SER A 139 3.68 -10.91 -17.04
C SER A 139 2.15 -10.88 -16.86
N GLU A 140 1.64 -9.98 -16.04
CA GLU A 140 0.22 -9.91 -15.67
C GLU A 140 -0.49 -8.69 -16.30
N ASN A 141 0.21 -7.90 -17.12
CA ASN A 141 -0.39 -6.72 -17.72
C ASN A 141 -0.02 -6.55 -19.21
N VAL A 142 -0.93 -5.91 -19.96
CA VAL A 142 -0.80 -5.71 -21.43
C VAL A 142 0.32 -4.75 -21.83
N LEU A 143 0.91 -4.00 -20.88
CA LEU A 143 2.00 -3.08 -21.15
C LEU A 143 3.36 -3.80 -21.15
N GLY A 144 3.40 -5.06 -20.67
CA GLY A 144 4.60 -5.89 -20.64
C GLY A 144 5.74 -5.35 -19.80
N ARG A 145 5.45 -4.55 -18.79
CA ARG A 145 6.44 -3.97 -17.86
C ARG A 145 5.95 -3.99 -16.42
N ASP A 146 6.87 -4.10 -15.48
CA ASP A 146 6.52 -3.98 -14.05
C ASP A 146 6.04 -2.57 -13.74
N LEU A 147 4.95 -2.47 -12.99
CA LEU A 147 4.35 -1.21 -12.56
C LEU A 147 4.16 -1.21 -11.05
N LEU A 148 4.38 -0.06 -10.42
CA LEU A 148 3.77 0.26 -9.15
C LEU A 148 2.67 1.29 -9.38
N LEU A 149 1.43 0.96 -9.00
CA LEU A 149 0.31 1.88 -8.99
C LEU A 149 0.10 2.39 -7.57
N PHE A 150 -0.12 3.67 -7.44
CA PHE A 150 -0.35 4.34 -6.17
C PHE A 150 -1.56 5.25 -6.27
N SER A 151 -2.47 5.22 -5.29
CA SER A 151 -3.61 6.13 -5.25
C SER A 151 -3.74 6.80 -3.88
N ASN A 152 -3.97 8.12 -3.91
CA ASN A 152 -4.21 8.95 -2.73
C ASN A 152 -4.79 10.32 -3.13
N PRO A 153 -5.26 11.13 -2.16
CA PRO A 153 -5.44 12.56 -2.37
C PRO A 153 -4.10 13.23 -2.68
N ASP A 154 -3.90 13.71 -3.91
CA ASP A 154 -2.65 14.34 -4.36
C ASP A 154 -2.58 15.81 -3.99
N THR A 155 -2.63 16.08 -2.71
CA THR A 155 -2.65 17.44 -2.14
C THR A 155 -1.91 17.46 -0.81
N THR A 156 -1.60 18.63 -0.31
CA THR A 156 -1.02 18.83 1.04
C THR A 156 -2.04 19.38 2.04
N LYS A 157 -3.24 19.77 1.57
CA LYS A 157 -4.32 20.33 2.40
C LYS A 157 -5.67 19.81 1.94
N GLY A 158 -6.53 19.45 2.91
CA GLY A 158 -7.81 18.80 2.63
C GLY A 158 -7.61 17.39 2.11
N ARG A 159 -8.67 16.75 1.68
CA ARG A 159 -8.65 15.45 1.02
C ARG A 159 -9.41 15.57 -0.29
N ASN A 160 -8.71 16.02 -1.30
CA ASN A 160 -9.21 16.27 -2.66
C ASN A 160 -8.15 15.81 -3.68
N HIS A 161 -8.45 15.92 -4.97
CA HIS A 161 -7.56 15.48 -6.04
C HIS A 161 -7.17 14.00 -5.91
N LEU A 162 -8.16 13.13 -5.68
CA LEU A 162 -7.90 11.70 -5.66
C LEU A 162 -7.33 11.25 -7.00
N THR A 163 -6.10 10.75 -6.99
CA THR A 163 -5.31 10.51 -8.18
C THR A 163 -4.70 9.11 -8.14
N ILE A 164 -4.72 8.41 -9.28
CA ILE A 164 -3.87 7.22 -9.49
C ILE A 164 -2.59 7.67 -10.17
N LYS A 165 -1.44 7.19 -9.68
CA LYS A 165 -0.12 7.40 -10.27
C LYS A 165 0.54 6.08 -10.58
N ALA A 166 1.38 6.04 -11.62
CA ALA A 166 2.21 4.89 -11.92
C ALA A 166 3.70 5.23 -11.85
N SER A 167 4.47 4.32 -11.27
CA SER A 167 5.92 4.28 -11.39
C SER A 167 6.31 3.10 -12.29
N LEU A 168 7.26 3.34 -13.20
CA LEU A 168 7.75 2.36 -14.16
C LEU A 168 9.17 1.85 -13.81
N ASP A 169 9.70 2.26 -12.67
CA ASP A 169 11.07 2.04 -12.22
C ASP A 169 11.14 1.53 -10.77
N GLY A 170 10.13 0.77 -10.35
CA GLY A 170 10.12 0.16 -9.01
C GLY A 170 9.84 1.14 -7.87
N GLY A 171 9.31 2.33 -8.16
CA GLY A 171 8.96 3.35 -7.17
C GLY A 171 10.01 4.45 -7.01
N ASP A 172 11.07 4.44 -7.83
CA ASP A 172 12.11 5.48 -7.79
C ASP A 172 11.55 6.83 -8.21
N THR A 173 10.74 6.86 -9.28
CA THR A 173 10.10 8.09 -9.76
C THR A 173 8.59 7.95 -9.95
N TRP A 174 7.89 9.07 -9.77
CA TRP A 174 6.43 9.21 -9.91
C TRP A 174 6.14 10.43 -10.80
N SER A 175 6.24 10.24 -12.13
CA SER A 175 6.05 11.31 -13.10
C SER A 175 4.59 11.77 -13.16
N ALA A 176 4.37 13.08 -13.32
CA ALA A 176 3.05 13.64 -13.58
C ALA A 176 2.44 13.16 -14.92
N GLU A 177 3.26 12.69 -15.86
CA GLU A 177 2.80 12.11 -17.12
C GLU A 177 2.06 10.78 -16.90
N HIS A 178 2.37 10.08 -15.81
CA HIS A 178 1.77 8.80 -15.43
C HIS A 178 0.83 8.97 -14.24
N ALA A 179 -0.04 10.00 -14.33
CA ALA A 179 -1.03 10.30 -13.31
C ALA A 179 -2.41 10.51 -13.94
N LEU A 180 -3.44 10.01 -13.29
CA LEU A 180 -4.84 10.16 -13.66
C LEU A 180 -5.64 10.69 -12.47
N LEU A 181 -6.14 11.91 -12.59
CA LEU A 181 -7.08 12.50 -11.64
C LEU A 181 -8.45 11.83 -11.79
N LEU A 182 -9.01 11.35 -10.67
CA LEU A 182 -10.32 10.67 -10.63
C LEU A 182 -11.40 11.56 -10.03
N ASP A 183 -11.07 12.29 -8.96
CA ASP A 183 -12.01 13.12 -8.20
C ASP A 183 -11.28 14.36 -7.70
N GLU A 184 -11.65 15.53 -8.21
CA GLU A 184 -11.02 16.80 -7.88
C GLU A 184 -11.53 17.39 -6.56
N GLU A 185 -12.77 17.08 -6.23
CA GLU A 185 -13.48 17.68 -5.12
C GLU A 185 -13.08 17.08 -3.76
N GLU A 186 -13.51 17.72 -2.69
CA GLU A 186 -13.25 17.26 -1.32
C GLU A 186 -13.99 15.94 -1.05
N ASN A 187 -13.26 14.96 -0.52
CA ASN A 187 -13.73 13.61 -0.26
C ASN A 187 -13.10 13.05 1.04
N TRP A 188 -13.34 11.77 1.38
CA TRP A 188 -12.77 11.15 2.57
C TRP A 188 -11.36 10.59 2.34
N GLY A 189 -10.98 10.31 1.09
CA GLY A 189 -9.64 10.06 0.62
C GLY A 189 -9.11 8.64 0.72
N TYR A 190 -9.83 7.70 1.30
CA TYR A 190 -9.39 6.31 1.35
C TYR A 190 -9.67 5.62 0.03
N SER A 191 -8.75 4.76 -0.40
CA SER A 191 -8.85 4.05 -1.68
C SER A 191 -8.20 2.67 -1.62
N CYS A 192 -8.65 1.77 -2.51
CA CYS A 192 -8.09 0.43 -2.66
C CYS A 192 -8.02 0.07 -4.15
N LEU A 193 -6.81 -0.26 -4.63
CA LEU A 193 -6.53 -0.68 -6.00
C LEU A 193 -6.48 -2.20 -6.09
N SER A 194 -6.99 -2.75 -7.18
CA SER A 194 -6.84 -4.18 -7.55
C SER A 194 -6.93 -4.34 -9.06
N MET A 195 -6.17 -5.25 -9.65
CA MET A 195 -6.38 -5.61 -11.06
C MET A 195 -7.71 -6.32 -11.22
N ILE A 196 -8.46 -5.97 -12.28
CA ILE A 196 -9.66 -6.67 -12.73
C ILE A 196 -9.26 -7.70 -13.78
N ASP A 197 -8.42 -7.29 -14.70
CA ASP A 197 -7.83 -8.10 -15.78
C ASP A 197 -6.45 -7.53 -16.15
N SER A 198 -5.80 -8.07 -17.18
CA SER A 198 -4.45 -7.65 -17.59
C SER A 198 -4.34 -6.21 -18.10
N GLU A 199 -5.44 -5.53 -18.40
CA GLU A 199 -5.45 -4.16 -18.92
C GLU A 199 -6.20 -3.15 -18.06
N THR A 200 -6.94 -3.64 -17.03
CA THR A 200 -7.88 -2.82 -16.26
C THR A 200 -7.60 -2.91 -14.78
N VAL A 201 -7.37 -1.78 -14.13
CA VAL A 201 -7.33 -1.66 -12.68
C VAL A 201 -8.68 -1.18 -12.15
N GLY A 202 -9.18 -1.85 -11.12
CA GLY A 202 -10.31 -1.40 -10.32
C GLY A 202 -9.84 -0.55 -9.16
N ILE A 203 -10.57 0.50 -8.86
CA ILE A 203 -10.39 1.30 -7.65
C ILE A 203 -11.72 1.47 -6.93
N LEU A 204 -11.75 1.08 -5.66
CA LEU A 204 -12.81 1.44 -4.74
C LEU A 204 -12.32 2.59 -3.87
N TYR A 205 -13.06 3.68 -3.79
CA TYR A 205 -12.64 4.84 -3.02
C TYR A 205 -13.80 5.62 -2.40
N GLU A 206 -13.49 6.36 -1.36
CA GLU A 206 -14.38 7.32 -0.73
C GLU A 206 -14.41 8.59 -1.57
N ALA A 207 -15.51 8.82 -2.28
CA ALA A 207 -15.66 9.86 -3.29
C ALA A 207 -16.37 11.11 -2.77
N SER A 208 -16.29 12.20 -3.53
CA SER A 208 -17.04 13.43 -3.28
C SER A 208 -18.54 13.30 -3.54
N THR A 209 -18.91 12.44 -4.50
CA THR A 209 -20.32 12.28 -4.95
C THR A 209 -21.05 11.11 -4.27
N ALA A 210 -20.31 10.18 -3.66
CA ALA A 210 -20.85 9.02 -2.97
C ALA A 210 -19.89 8.57 -1.86
N GLN A 211 -20.42 7.92 -0.82
CA GLN A 211 -19.58 7.41 0.28
C GLN A 211 -18.54 6.40 -0.20
N LEU A 212 -18.92 5.53 -1.14
CA LEU A 212 -18.04 4.59 -1.81
C LEU A 212 -18.36 4.55 -3.30
N LEU A 213 -17.35 4.68 -4.13
CA LEU A 213 -17.45 4.62 -5.58
C LEU A 213 -16.43 3.62 -6.12
N PHE A 214 -16.86 2.77 -7.05
CA PHE A 214 -16.00 1.87 -7.78
C PHE A 214 -15.83 2.34 -9.22
N GLN A 215 -14.59 2.40 -9.70
CA GLN A 215 -14.25 2.68 -11.08
C GLN A 215 -13.33 1.61 -11.66
N ALA A 216 -13.54 1.28 -12.93
CA ALA A 216 -12.62 0.49 -13.75
C ALA A 216 -11.85 1.44 -14.66
N VAL A 217 -10.53 1.41 -14.60
CA VAL A 217 -9.62 2.32 -15.29
C VAL A 217 -8.65 1.51 -16.14
N LYS A 218 -8.48 1.86 -17.41
CA LYS A 218 -7.50 1.19 -18.26
C LYS A 218 -6.07 1.63 -17.89
N LEU A 219 -5.14 0.70 -17.82
CA LEU A 219 -3.73 1.00 -17.54
C LEU A 219 -3.14 2.02 -18.52
N ARG A 220 -3.58 2.00 -19.79
CA ARG A 220 -3.16 2.94 -20.83
C ARG A 220 -3.59 4.39 -20.58
N ASP A 221 -4.64 4.59 -19.79
CA ASP A 221 -5.10 5.93 -19.42
C ASP A 221 -4.24 6.53 -18.30
N ILE A 222 -3.59 5.69 -17.50
CA ILE A 222 -2.67 6.09 -16.43
C ILE A 222 -1.27 6.23 -17.00
N VAL A 223 -0.80 5.20 -17.73
CA VAL A 223 0.56 5.16 -18.32
C VAL A 223 0.52 5.69 -19.74
N ARG A 224 0.73 7.00 -19.90
CA ARG A 224 0.79 7.64 -21.21
C ARG A 224 2.15 7.39 -21.88
N GLY A 225 2.13 7.28 -23.23
CA GLY A 225 3.36 7.11 -24.02
C GLY A 225 3.85 5.67 -24.16
N GLY A 226 3.10 4.67 -23.75
CA GLY A 226 3.32 3.27 -24.14
C GLY A 226 2.87 3.07 -25.58
N THR A 227 3.77 3.21 -26.54
CA THR A 227 3.54 2.75 -27.94
C THR A 227 3.30 1.24 -27.92
N ALA A 228 2.25 0.82 -28.63
CA ALA A 228 1.94 -0.56 -28.94
C ALA A 228 3.11 -1.25 -29.62
#